data_db758486c5836a8a0e43e51a0a3fcaa2
#
_entry.id   db758486c5836a8a0e43e51a0a3fcaa2
#
_cell.length_a   1.000
_cell.length_b   1.000
_cell.length_c   1.000
_cell.angle_alpha   90.00
_cell.angle_beta   90.00
_cell.angle_gamma   90.00
#
_symmetry.space_group_name_H-M   'P 1'
#
loop_
_entity.id
_entity.type
_entity.pdbx_description
1 polymer ?
#
loop_
_entity_poly.entity_id
_entity_poly.type
_entity_poly.pdbx_seq_one_letter_code
_entity_poly.pdbx_strand_id
1 'polypeptide(L)'
;HWEIGDQNGHLYLAASGPNEIYSHWFKNLKPGDTFTSVPVAVSLTDQGFDDAVGTMTKYRRIIRRPNADNESLKIIFNDYMNCLWGHPTAAEEFPLIDAAAEAGCEYFCIDAGWYADGDWWDAVGDWRESKKRFPNGVREITDYIRSKGMIPGVWLELEVMGINCHMAQEVPDDWFFMRHGKRVYDRSRYQLDYRNLEVRAYADSVIDRLIKEYGVGYIKMDYNIEPGIGTDLHADSAGDGMLSHERAYLKWLEAVFKRYPDLVIENCSSGGLRMDYAMLSRYSIQSTSDQDDYRYYCTIAANSPSALTPEQSAIWSYPLREGDREEVVFNMVNAMLLRIHQSGHLAELTQERRDLVKEALDIYKTIRKDIKNSVPIWPIGLSQFHDEWTCLGLQSENKIYLAVWRRNGNK
;
A
#
# COMPACT_ATOMS: atom_id res chain seq x y z
N HIS A 1 19.27 -8.07 2.05
CA HIS A 1 20.29 -7.04 1.80
C HIS A 1 20.86 -7.19 0.39
N TRP A 2 21.11 -6.09 -0.27
CA TRP A 2 21.87 -6.02 -1.52
C TRP A 2 22.84 -4.83 -1.45
N GLU A 3 23.95 -4.94 -2.15
CA GLU A 3 24.92 -3.85 -2.30
C GLU A 3 25.59 -3.91 -3.67
N ILE A 4 25.97 -2.76 -4.16
CA ILE A 4 26.84 -2.60 -5.33
C ILE A 4 28.11 -1.91 -4.84
N GLY A 5 29.26 -2.46 -5.17
CA GLY A 5 30.53 -1.89 -4.76
C GLY A 5 31.61 -2.09 -5.81
N ASP A 6 32.74 -1.45 -5.57
CA ASP A 6 33.98 -1.65 -6.34
C ASP A 6 35.05 -2.23 -5.43
N GLN A 7 35.69 -3.29 -5.88
CA GLN A 7 36.85 -3.87 -5.21
C GLN A 7 38.03 -4.01 -6.21
N ASN A 8 39.00 -3.19 -6.06
CA ASN A 8 40.20 -3.15 -6.91
C ASN A 8 39.86 -2.92 -8.42
N GLY A 9 38.90 -2.04 -8.73
CA GLY A 9 38.47 -1.73 -10.08
C GLY A 9 37.51 -2.77 -10.68
N HIS A 10 37.01 -3.69 -9.88
CA HIS A 10 36.02 -4.66 -10.27
C HIS A 10 34.67 -4.37 -9.58
N LEU A 11 33.65 -4.05 -10.37
CA LEU A 11 32.29 -3.89 -9.86
C LEU A 11 31.75 -5.25 -9.40
N TYR A 12 31.11 -5.26 -8.24
CA TYR A 12 30.38 -6.43 -7.76
C TYR A 12 28.94 -6.07 -7.35
N LEU A 13 28.05 -7.00 -7.48
CA LEU A 13 26.71 -6.99 -6.91
C LEU A 13 26.64 -8.14 -5.91
N ALA A 14 26.37 -7.83 -4.65
CA ALA A 14 26.07 -8.83 -3.64
C ALA A 14 24.57 -8.80 -3.29
N ALA A 15 23.92 -9.96 -3.34
CA ALA A 15 22.57 -10.16 -2.85
C ALA A 15 22.63 -11.20 -1.74
N SER A 16 22.29 -10.81 -0.50
CA SER A 16 22.44 -11.68 0.66
C SER A 16 21.17 -11.70 1.51
N GLY A 17 21.03 -12.74 2.33
CA GLY A 17 20.13 -12.76 3.46
C GLY A 17 20.56 -11.78 4.56
N PRO A 18 19.90 -11.81 5.72
CA PRO A 18 20.31 -11.01 6.86
C PRO A 18 21.73 -11.38 7.30
N ASN A 19 22.47 -10.40 7.80
CA ASN A 19 23.82 -10.56 8.32
C ASN A 19 24.04 -9.71 9.57
N GLU A 20 25.14 -9.92 10.27
CA GLU A 20 25.41 -9.22 11.53
C GLU A 20 25.62 -7.71 11.33
N ILE A 21 26.33 -7.30 10.26
CA ILE A 21 26.73 -5.90 10.03
C ILE A 21 25.52 -5.01 9.74
N TYR A 22 24.64 -5.43 8.82
CA TYR A 22 23.53 -4.60 8.34
C TYR A 22 22.19 -4.91 9.00
N SER A 23 22.04 -6.14 9.52
CA SER A 23 20.76 -6.62 10.04
C SER A 23 20.81 -6.98 11.52
N HIS A 24 21.96 -6.80 12.18
CA HIS A 24 22.19 -7.28 13.55
C HIS A 24 21.74 -8.73 13.74
N TRP A 25 21.98 -9.56 12.73
CA TRP A 25 21.46 -10.91 12.66
C TRP A 25 22.57 -11.95 12.83
N PHE A 26 22.39 -12.83 13.74
CA PHE A 26 23.04 -14.13 13.82
C PHE A 26 22.06 -15.16 14.37
N LYS A 27 22.35 -16.42 14.14
CA LYS A 27 21.52 -17.54 14.63
C LYS A 27 22.40 -18.69 15.11
N ASN A 28 22.09 -19.21 16.30
CA ASN A 28 22.73 -20.38 16.84
C ASN A 28 22.09 -21.64 16.25
N LEU A 29 22.82 -22.37 15.41
CA LEU A 29 22.40 -23.65 14.87
C LEU A 29 22.98 -24.80 15.68
N LYS A 30 22.12 -25.68 16.18
CA LYS A 30 22.53 -26.92 16.83
C LYS A 30 22.83 -27.99 15.77
N PRO A 31 23.59 -29.04 16.10
CA PRO A 31 23.78 -30.16 15.18
C PRO A 31 22.43 -30.72 14.67
N GLY A 32 22.28 -30.76 13.35
CA GLY A 32 21.06 -31.18 12.69
C GLY A 32 20.06 -30.06 12.32
N ASP A 33 20.25 -28.85 12.85
CA ASP A 33 19.42 -27.71 12.50
C ASP A 33 19.75 -27.22 11.07
N THR A 34 18.75 -26.64 10.43
CA THR A 34 18.89 -25.99 9.13
C THR A 34 18.34 -24.58 9.16
N PHE A 35 18.94 -23.69 8.41
CA PHE A 35 18.44 -22.33 8.19
C PHE A 35 18.27 -22.08 6.68
N THR A 36 17.09 -21.62 6.29
CA THR A 36 16.80 -21.18 4.93
C THR A 36 16.76 -19.66 4.90
N SER A 37 17.61 -19.05 4.10
CA SER A 37 17.66 -17.60 3.92
C SER A 37 16.41 -17.10 3.17
N VAL A 38 16.29 -15.77 3.04
CA VAL A 38 15.26 -15.16 2.20
C VAL A 38 15.57 -15.42 0.73
N PRO A 39 14.56 -15.65 -0.13
CA PRO A 39 14.78 -15.82 -1.56
C PRO A 39 15.18 -14.49 -2.20
N VAL A 40 16.05 -14.56 -3.19
CA VAL A 40 16.48 -13.44 -4.02
C VAL A 40 16.25 -13.78 -5.48
N ALA A 41 15.68 -12.87 -6.25
CA ALA A 41 15.52 -12.98 -7.69
C ALA A 41 16.42 -11.97 -8.39
N VAL A 42 17.06 -12.39 -9.48
CA VAL A 42 17.95 -11.56 -10.31
C VAL A 42 17.49 -11.68 -11.76
N SER A 43 17.41 -10.56 -12.45
CA SER A 43 17.20 -10.51 -13.91
C SER A 43 18.49 -10.06 -14.58
N LEU A 44 18.85 -10.71 -15.66
CA LEU A 44 20.00 -10.38 -16.49
C LEU A 44 19.56 -10.36 -17.96
N THR A 45 19.95 -9.31 -18.67
CA THR A 45 19.68 -9.14 -20.10
C THR A 45 20.75 -8.26 -20.75
N ASP A 46 20.91 -8.37 -22.06
CA ASP A 46 21.72 -7.48 -22.90
C ASP A 46 20.84 -6.48 -23.70
N GLN A 47 19.51 -6.52 -23.51
CA GLN A 47 18.53 -5.71 -24.26
C GLN A 47 18.17 -4.39 -23.53
N GLY A 48 18.79 -4.09 -22.40
CA GLY A 48 18.61 -2.85 -21.68
C GLY A 48 17.59 -2.90 -20.53
N PHE A 49 17.34 -1.72 -19.95
CA PHE A 49 16.58 -1.57 -18.72
C PHE A 49 15.14 -2.06 -18.84
N ASP A 50 14.43 -1.68 -19.90
CA ASP A 50 13.02 -2.02 -20.11
C ASP A 50 12.81 -3.53 -20.19
N ASP A 51 13.73 -4.26 -20.83
CA ASP A 51 13.66 -5.71 -20.93
C ASP A 51 13.96 -6.39 -19.57
N ALA A 52 14.94 -5.88 -18.81
CA ALA A 52 15.22 -6.36 -17.45
C ALA A 52 14.00 -6.22 -16.56
N VAL A 53 13.36 -5.07 -16.54
CA VAL A 53 12.15 -4.81 -15.76
C VAL A 53 10.96 -5.60 -16.29
N GLY A 54 10.80 -5.72 -17.62
CA GLY A 54 9.76 -6.53 -18.24
C GLY A 54 9.86 -8.00 -17.82
N THR A 55 11.08 -8.55 -17.78
CA THR A 55 11.35 -9.92 -17.29
C THR A 55 11.00 -10.06 -15.81
N MET A 56 11.40 -9.10 -14.97
CA MET A 56 11.04 -9.10 -13.56
C MET A 56 9.52 -8.95 -13.36
N THR A 57 8.85 -8.14 -14.17
CA THR A 57 7.39 -7.97 -14.11
C THR A 57 6.66 -9.31 -14.36
N LYS A 58 7.11 -10.06 -15.38
CA LYS A 58 6.57 -11.41 -15.67
C LYS A 58 6.82 -12.39 -14.52
N TYR A 59 8.04 -12.38 -13.96
CA TYR A 59 8.39 -13.23 -12.81
C TYR A 59 7.53 -12.88 -11.58
N ARG A 60 7.36 -11.60 -11.26
CA ARG A 60 6.54 -11.10 -10.15
C ARG A 60 5.10 -11.58 -10.25
N ARG A 61 4.53 -11.62 -11.44
CA ARG A 61 3.18 -12.17 -11.68
C ARG A 61 3.08 -13.65 -11.36
N ILE A 62 4.14 -14.43 -11.64
CA ILE A 62 4.18 -15.87 -11.37
C ILE A 62 4.20 -16.18 -9.87
N ILE A 63 4.99 -15.41 -9.10
CA ILE A 63 5.14 -15.66 -7.66
C ILE A 63 4.04 -15.04 -6.81
N ARG A 64 3.24 -14.15 -7.38
CA ARG A 64 2.13 -13.49 -6.69
C ARG A 64 0.97 -14.45 -6.49
N ARG A 65 0.34 -14.38 -5.30
CA ARG A 65 -0.91 -15.08 -5.00
C ARG A 65 -1.98 -14.72 -6.04
N PRO A 66 -2.65 -15.71 -6.68
CA PRO A 66 -3.79 -15.44 -7.54
C PRO A 66 -4.93 -14.77 -6.74
N ASN A 67 -5.54 -13.73 -7.30
CA ASN A 67 -6.67 -13.04 -6.72
C ASN A 67 -7.52 -12.36 -7.80
N ALA A 68 -8.82 -12.25 -7.54
CA ALA A 68 -9.78 -11.67 -8.48
C ALA A 68 -9.58 -10.15 -8.67
N ASP A 69 -9.01 -9.46 -7.69
CA ASP A 69 -8.80 -8.03 -7.76
C ASP A 69 -7.76 -7.65 -8.82
N ASN A 70 -6.64 -8.38 -8.91
CA ASN A 70 -5.65 -8.17 -9.97
C ASN A 70 -6.14 -8.59 -11.37
N GLU A 71 -7.27 -9.28 -11.47
CA GLU A 71 -7.93 -9.57 -12.74
C GLU A 71 -8.89 -8.46 -13.17
N SER A 72 -9.55 -7.82 -12.20
CA SER A 72 -10.59 -6.81 -12.43
C SER A 72 -10.09 -5.37 -12.38
N LEU A 73 -9.02 -5.09 -11.65
CA LEU A 73 -8.43 -3.77 -11.41
C LEU A 73 -9.51 -2.73 -11.05
N LYS A 74 -10.31 -3.02 -10.04
CA LYS A 74 -11.37 -2.12 -9.60
C LYS A 74 -10.82 -0.78 -9.13
N ILE A 75 -11.57 0.29 -9.42
CA ILE A 75 -11.22 1.67 -9.07
C ILE A 75 -11.52 1.89 -7.60
N ILE A 76 -10.54 2.43 -6.88
CA ILE A 76 -10.63 2.73 -5.45
C ILE A 76 -10.95 4.22 -5.28
N PHE A 77 -11.91 4.56 -4.41
CA PHE A 77 -11.95 5.87 -3.78
C PHE A 77 -11.44 5.75 -2.34
N ASN A 78 -10.64 6.72 -1.91
CA ASN A 78 -10.14 6.81 -0.55
C ASN A 78 -10.21 8.27 -0.07
N ASP A 79 -10.68 8.49 1.13
CA ASP A 79 -11.02 9.81 1.68
C ASP A 79 -9.84 10.58 2.26
N TYR A 80 -8.60 10.07 2.15
CA TYR A 80 -7.45 10.69 2.83
C TYR A 80 -6.80 11.83 2.04
N MET A 81 -6.21 11.52 0.86
CA MET A 81 -5.27 12.40 0.16
C MET A 81 -5.97 13.60 -0.46
N ASN A 82 -5.54 14.82 -0.08
CA ASN A 82 -6.19 16.08 -0.49
C ASN A 82 -7.72 16.05 -0.28
N CYS A 83 -8.17 15.34 0.74
CA CYS A 83 -9.55 15.15 1.13
C CYS A 83 -9.71 15.35 2.64
N LEU A 84 -9.97 14.30 3.44
CA LEU A 84 -10.25 14.44 4.87
C LEU A 84 -9.03 14.35 5.79
N TRP A 85 -7.86 13.93 5.29
CA TRP A 85 -6.59 13.90 6.01
C TRP A 85 -6.63 13.20 7.38
N GLY A 86 -7.37 12.09 7.49
CA GLY A 86 -7.52 11.35 8.75
C GLY A 86 -8.52 11.95 9.73
N HIS A 87 -9.45 12.77 9.23
CA HIS A 87 -10.54 13.34 10.01
C HIS A 87 -11.94 12.97 9.48
N PRO A 88 -12.20 11.69 9.12
CA PRO A 88 -13.49 11.29 8.57
C PRO A 88 -14.60 11.46 9.61
N THR A 89 -15.78 11.91 9.16
CA THR A 89 -17.01 11.94 9.94
C THR A 89 -18.18 11.43 9.10
N ALA A 90 -19.20 10.86 9.73
CA ALA A 90 -20.38 10.39 9.00
C ALA A 90 -20.99 11.46 8.07
N ALA A 91 -20.99 12.73 8.51
CA ALA A 91 -21.56 13.82 7.72
C ALA A 91 -20.75 14.15 6.46
N GLU A 92 -19.43 13.98 6.50
CA GLU A 92 -18.55 14.22 5.36
C GLU A 92 -18.50 13.04 4.41
N GLU A 93 -18.67 11.81 4.93
CA GLU A 93 -18.61 10.58 4.12
C GLU A 93 -19.77 10.47 3.15
N PHE A 94 -21.02 10.77 3.56
CA PHE A 94 -22.18 10.59 2.69
C PHE A 94 -22.07 11.29 1.32
N PRO A 95 -21.74 12.59 1.23
CA PRO A 95 -21.57 13.26 -0.06
C PRO A 95 -20.39 12.73 -0.86
N LEU A 96 -19.28 12.30 -0.22
CA LEU A 96 -18.14 11.70 -0.91
C LEU A 96 -18.50 10.33 -1.50
N ILE A 97 -19.27 9.51 -0.77
CA ILE A 97 -19.76 8.21 -1.26
C ILE A 97 -20.64 8.40 -2.50
N ASP A 98 -21.55 9.38 -2.47
CA ASP A 98 -22.40 9.68 -3.62
C ASP A 98 -21.58 10.11 -4.83
N ALA A 99 -20.64 11.02 -4.65
CA ALA A 99 -19.78 11.51 -5.74
C ALA A 99 -18.85 10.40 -6.29
N ALA A 100 -18.29 9.56 -5.43
CA ALA A 100 -17.46 8.43 -5.84
C ALA A 100 -18.25 7.40 -6.66
N ALA A 101 -19.46 7.09 -6.23
CA ALA A 101 -20.35 6.19 -6.96
C ALA A 101 -20.77 6.74 -8.33
N GLU A 102 -21.13 8.04 -8.39
CA GLU A 102 -21.48 8.74 -9.63
C GLU A 102 -20.30 8.76 -10.61
N ALA A 103 -19.08 8.99 -10.12
CA ALA A 103 -17.87 8.94 -10.92
C ALA A 103 -17.57 7.52 -11.44
N GLY A 104 -18.05 6.48 -10.76
CA GLY A 104 -17.89 5.08 -11.15
C GLY A 104 -16.78 4.34 -10.42
N CYS A 105 -16.44 4.76 -9.18
CA CYS A 105 -15.59 4.00 -8.28
C CYS A 105 -16.25 2.70 -7.85
N GLU A 106 -15.44 1.71 -7.48
CA GLU A 106 -15.91 0.34 -7.20
C GLU A 106 -15.55 -0.11 -5.76
N TYR A 107 -14.54 0.52 -5.14
CA TYR A 107 -14.24 0.45 -3.70
C TYR A 107 -14.37 1.85 -3.10
N PHE A 108 -14.76 1.92 -1.83
CA PHE A 108 -14.70 3.14 -1.04
C PHE A 108 -14.02 2.84 0.29
N CYS A 109 -12.86 3.45 0.54
CA CYS A 109 -12.05 3.27 1.73
C CYS A 109 -12.17 4.47 2.67
N ILE A 110 -12.66 4.23 3.89
CA ILE A 110 -12.55 5.16 5.01
C ILE A 110 -11.13 5.03 5.56
N ASP A 111 -10.30 6.04 5.37
CA ASP A 111 -8.88 5.99 5.75
C ASP A 111 -8.68 6.26 7.25
N ALA A 112 -7.47 6.57 7.69
CA ALA A 112 -7.10 6.77 9.08
C ALA A 112 -8.06 7.72 9.83
N GLY A 113 -8.20 7.52 11.15
CA GLY A 113 -8.99 8.38 12.03
C GLY A 113 -10.39 7.90 12.36
N TRP A 114 -10.95 6.93 11.64
CA TRP A 114 -12.31 6.41 11.91
C TRP A 114 -12.49 5.85 13.33
N TYR A 115 -11.41 5.43 13.98
CA TYR A 115 -11.37 4.83 15.31
C TYR A 115 -11.03 5.82 16.44
N ALA A 116 -10.62 7.05 16.13
CA ALA A 116 -10.09 8.00 17.10
C ALA A 116 -11.01 9.20 17.34
N ASP A 117 -11.27 9.56 18.61
CA ASP A 117 -12.05 10.74 18.95
C ASP A 117 -11.29 12.07 18.75
N GLY A 118 -9.97 12.01 18.77
CA GLY A 118 -9.05 13.14 18.61
C GLY A 118 -8.06 12.91 17.48
N ASP A 119 -6.77 13.15 17.76
CA ASP A 119 -5.68 12.81 16.85
C ASP A 119 -5.64 11.28 16.70
N TRP A 120 -5.55 10.84 15.46
CA TRP A 120 -5.58 9.42 15.12
C TRP A 120 -4.21 8.74 15.27
N TRP A 121 -3.11 9.51 15.21
CA TRP A 121 -1.76 8.99 15.04
C TRP A 121 -1.33 8.04 16.16
N ASP A 122 -1.55 8.41 17.41
CA ASP A 122 -1.10 7.64 18.58
C ASP A 122 -2.21 6.84 19.28
N ALA A 123 -3.42 6.84 18.67
CA ALA A 123 -4.60 6.12 19.16
C ALA A 123 -4.83 4.76 18.47
N VAL A 124 -3.96 4.35 17.54
CA VAL A 124 -4.08 3.08 16.81
C VAL A 124 -4.02 1.88 17.77
N GLY A 125 -4.86 0.85 17.55
CA GLY A 125 -4.77 -0.40 18.30
C GLY A 125 -6.11 -1.04 18.68
N ASP A 126 -7.14 -0.33 19.12
CA ASP A 126 -8.42 -0.95 19.48
C ASP A 126 -9.30 -1.27 18.26
N TRP A 127 -9.20 -0.48 17.22
CA TRP A 127 -9.90 -0.65 15.95
C TRP A 127 -11.42 -0.74 16.08
N ARG A 128 -11.97 0.04 16.99
CA ARG A 128 -13.41 0.28 17.14
C ARG A 128 -13.72 1.71 16.70
N GLU A 129 -14.89 1.89 16.13
CA GLU A 129 -15.28 3.20 15.64
C GLU A 129 -15.38 4.26 16.74
N SER A 130 -14.96 5.48 16.43
CA SER A 130 -15.24 6.66 17.23
C SER A 130 -16.75 6.98 17.19
N LYS A 131 -17.40 6.95 18.33
CA LYS A 131 -18.82 7.35 18.43
C LYS A 131 -19.03 8.85 18.23
N LYS A 132 -17.97 9.65 18.40
CA LYS A 132 -18.01 11.08 18.10
C LYS A 132 -18.07 11.34 16.60
N ARG A 133 -17.28 10.59 15.82
CA ARG A 133 -17.20 10.70 14.36
C ARG A 133 -18.36 9.96 13.66
N PHE A 134 -18.73 8.81 14.18
CA PHE A 134 -19.76 7.91 13.65
C PHE A 134 -20.77 7.57 14.75
N PRO A 135 -21.71 8.48 15.06
CA PRO A 135 -22.67 8.31 16.17
C PRO A 135 -23.52 7.03 16.06
N ASN A 136 -23.88 6.67 14.82
CA ASN A 136 -24.67 5.46 14.52
C ASN A 136 -23.80 4.23 14.21
N GLY A 137 -22.47 4.37 14.36
CA GLY A 137 -21.48 3.34 14.03
C GLY A 137 -21.03 3.36 12.58
N VAL A 138 -19.82 2.82 12.33
CA VAL A 138 -19.24 2.70 10.97
C VAL A 138 -20.10 1.79 10.08
N ARG A 139 -20.89 0.88 10.68
CA ARG A 139 -21.80 0.00 9.94
C ARG A 139 -22.80 0.78 9.07
N GLU A 140 -23.32 1.91 9.55
CA GLU A 140 -24.21 2.77 8.77
C GLU A 140 -23.54 3.21 7.46
N ILE A 141 -22.27 3.66 7.55
CA ILE A 141 -21.52 4.13 6.38
C ILE A 141 -21.21 2.97 5.44
N THR A 142 -20.75 1.84 5.95
CA THR A 142 -20.42 0.68 5.09
C THR A 142 -21.68 0.10 4.42
N ASP A 143 -22.84 0.13 5.06
CA ASP A 143 -24.12 -0.24 4.44
C ASP A 143 -24.51 0.78 3.36
N TYR A 144 -24.26 2.07 3.57
CA TYR A 144 -24.51 3.10 2.57
C TYR A 144 -23.60 2.93 1.34
N ILE A 145 -22.30 2.67 1.54
CA ILE A 145 -21.35 2.36 0.45
C ILE A 145 -21.86 1.19 -0.39
N ARG A 146 -22.31 0.10 0.27
CA ARG A 146 -22.88 -1.07 -0.44
C ARG A 146 -24.17 -0.73 -1.19
N SER A 147 -25.02 0.14 -0.62
CA SER A 147 -26.26 0.58 -1.28
C SER A 147 -26.01 1.32 -2.59
N LYS A 148 -24.80 1.92 -2.74
CA LYS A 148 -24.33 2.57 -3.96
C LYS A 148 -23.60 1.64 -4.92
N GLY A 149 -23.51 0.34 -4.61
CA GLY A 149 -22.86 -0.67 -5.44
C GLY A 149 -21.35 -0.79 -5.28
N MET A 150 -20.76 -0.08 -4.33
CA MET A 150 -19.31 -0.15 -4.03
C MET A 150 -19.01 -1.14 -2.89
N ILE A 151 -17.77 -1.61 -2.84
CA ILE A 151 -17.27 -2.46 -1.76
C ILE A 151 -16.64 -1.55 -0.68
N PRO A 152 -17.13 -1.62 0.59
CA PRO A 152 -16.55 -0.79 1.65
C PRO A 152 -15.19 -1.28 2.09
N GLY A 153 -14.32 -0.32 2.39
CA GLY A 153 -12.99 -0.53 2.93
C GLY A 153 -12.69 0.34 4.12
N VAL A 154 -11.66 -0.05 4.87
CA VAL A 154 -11.12 0.73 5.99
C VAL A 154 -9.60 0.66 6.02
N TRP A 155 -8.99 1.69 6.60
CA TRP A 155 -7.57 1.72 6.90
C TRP A 155 -7.27 1.03 8.23
N LEU A 156 -6.15 0.30 8.27
CA LEU A 156 -5.60 -0.34 9.47
C LEU A 156 -4.09 -0.20 9.55
N GLU A 157 -3.55 -0.33 10.76
CA GLU A 157 -2.13 -0.50 11.03
C GLU A 157 -1.95 -1.56 12.13
N LEU A 158 -2.10 -2.84 11.75
CA LEU A 158 -2.21 -3.96 12.70
C LEU A 158 -0.88 -4.44 13.29
N GLU A 159 0.25 -3.96 12.81
CA GLU A 159 1.56 -4.34 13.33
C GLU A 159 2.02 -3.44 14.49
N VAL A 160 1.22 -2.43 14.84
CA VAL A 160 1.58 -1.46 15.87
C VAL A 160 0.44 -1.21 16.86
N MET A 161 0.79 -0.63 18.00
CA MET A 161 -0.17 -0.11 18.98
C MET A 161 0.31 1.25 19.48
N GLY A 162 -0.56 2.26 19.41
CA GLY A 162 -0.27 3.62 19.84
C GLY A 162 -0.10 3.72 21.36
N ILE A 163 0.73 4.66 21.80
CA ILE A 163 0.97 4.88 23.24
C ILE A 163 -0.27 5.35 24.00
N ASN A 164 -1.21 6.00 23.30
CA ASN A 164 -2.48 6.47 23.85
C ASN A 164 -3.63 5.48 23.62
N CYS A 165 -3.37 4.32 23.01
CA CYS A 165 -4.33 3.24 22.96
C CYS A 165 -4.48 2.61 24.35
N HIS A 166 -5.72 2.51 24.84
CA HIS A 166 -6.01 1.94 26.17
C HIS A 166 -5.45 0.51 26.31
N MET A 167 -5.59 -0.30 25.28
CA MET A 167 -5.06 -1.67 25.26
C MET A 167 -3.55 -1.74 25.49
N ALA A 168 -2.78 -0.74 25.07
CA ALA A 168 -1.32 -0.75 25.27
C ALA A 168 -0.92 -0.77 26.75
N GLN A 169 -1.81 -0.33 27.66
CA GLN A 169 -1.59 -0.36 29.11
C GLN A 169 -2.05 -1.68 29.75
N GLU A 170 -2.88 -2.45 29.07
CA GLU A 170 -3.50 -3.67 29.61
C GLU A 170 -2.80 -4.95 29.17
N VAL A 171 -2.23 -4.95 27.95
CA VAL A 171 -1.58 -6.15 27.39
C VAL A 171 -0.15 -6.33 27.93
N PRO A 172 0.32 -7.59 28.06
CA PRO A 172 1.68 -7.89 28.56
C PRO A 172 2.78 -7.33 27.64
N ASP A 173 3.97 -7.12 28.21
CA ASP A 173 5.13 -6.61 27.47
C ASP A 173 5.60 -7.54 26.34
N ASP A 174 5.37 -8.84 26.45
CA ASP A 174 5.74 -9.82 25.43
C ASP A 174 4.83 -9.80 24.18
N TRP A 175 3.81 -8.95 24.16
CA TRP A 175 3.10 -8.61 22.94
C TRP A 175 3.93 -7.73 22.01
N PHE A 176 4.92 -7.03 22.57
CA PHE A 176 5.70 -6.03 21.85
C PHE A 176 7.13 -6.49 21.58
N PHE A 177 7.75 -5.90 20.60
CA PHE A 177 9.19 -5.95 20.48
C PHE A 177 9.83 -5.38 21.72
N MET A 178 10.81 -6.11 22.27
CA MET A 178 11.57 -5.70 23.44
C MET A 178 13.04 -5.57 23.09
N ARG A 179 13.69 -4.56 23.65
CA ARG A 179 15.14 -4.41 23.65
C ARG A 179 15.61 -3.92 25.01
N HIS A 180 16.59 -4.63 25.59
CA HIS A 180 17.14 -4.27 26.89
C HIS A 180 16.04 -4.10 27.98
N GLY A 181 15.02 -4.93 27.95
CA GLY A 181 13.91 -4.91 28.89
C GLY A 181 12.90 -3.75 28.70
N LYS A 182 12.90 -3.09 27.55
CA LYS A 182 11.96 -2.01 27.23
C LYS A 182 11.25 -2.29 25.90
N ARG A 183 9.99 -1.87 25.80
CA ARG A 183 9.21 -1.92 24.56
C ARG A 183 9.91 -1.09 23.49
N VAL A 184 10.02 -1.63 22.29
CA VAL A 184 10.50 -0.88 21.11
C VAL A 184 9.45 0.15 20.74
N TYR A 185 9.90 1.38 20.64
CA TYR A 185 9.08 2.56 20.45
C TYR A 185 9.63 3.41 19.31
N ASP A 186 8.75 3.80 18.42
CA ASP A 186 9.02 4.80 17.38
C ASP A 186 7.76 5.59 17.07
N ARG A 187 7.89 6.92 16.87
CA ARG A 187 6.82 7.82 16.45
C ARG A 187 5.49 7.63 17.21
N SER A 188 5.56 7.55 18.55
CA SER A 188 4.40 7.35 19.44
C SER A 188 3.70 5.99 19.30
N ARG A 189 4.38 4.96 18.81
CA ARG A 189 3.83 3.61 18.61
C ARG A 189 4.80 2.54 19.07
N TYR A 190 4.26 1.46 19.59
CA TYR A 190 4.96 0.23 19.92
C TYR A 190 4.81 -0.78 18.80
N GLN A 191 5.89 -1.51 18.47
CA GLN A 191 5.86 -2.63 17.52
C GLN A 191 5.27 -3.87 18.19
N LEU A 192 4.20 -4.44 17.63
CA LEU A 192 3.64 -5.73 18.04
C LEU A 192 4.48 -6.89 17.49
N ASP A 193 4.58 -7.97 18.26
CA ASP A 193 5.37 -9.14 17.88
C ASP A 193 4.46 -10.30 17.40
N TYR A 194 4.39 -10.49 16.10
CA TYR A 194 3.58 -11.57 15.51
C TYR A 194 4.11 -12.99 15.77
N ARG A 195 5.26 -13.16 16.44
CA ARG A 195 5.69 -14.46 16.97
C ARG A 195 4.79 -14.89 18.13
N ASN A 196 4.25 -13.93 18.88
CA ASN A 196 3.29 -14.17 19.95
C ASN A 196 1.94 -14.60 19.39
N LEU A 197 1.39 -15.70 19.91
CA LEU A 197 0.10 -16.26 19.47
C LEU A 197 -1.09 -15.36 19.85
N GLU A 198 -1.02 -14.67 20.97
CA GLU A 198 -2.08 -13.77 21.44
C GLU A 198 -2.17 -12.52 20.54
N VAL A 199 -1.03 -11.98 20.09
CA VAL A 199 -1.00 -10.89 19.09
C VAL A 199 -1.69 -11.32 17.80
N ARG A 200 -1.43 -12.54 17.31
CA ARG A 200 -2.11 -13.06 16.11
C ARG A 200 -3.61 -13.28 16.37
N ALA A 201 -3.99 -13.77 17.53
CA ALA A 201 -5.41 -13.94 17.90
C ALA A 201 -6.14 -12.59 18.00
N TYR A 202 -5.48 -11.57 18.55
CA TYR A 202 -5.98 -10.20 18.54
C TYR A 202 -6.17 -9.70 17.10
N ALA A 203 -5.14 -9.80 16.25
CA ALA A 203 -5.23 -9.38 14.84
C ALA A 203 -6.35 -10.11 14.08
N ASP A 204 -6.51 -11.43 14.31
CA ASP A 204 -7.62 -12.21 13.75
C ASP A 204 -8.98 -11.67 14.21
N SER A 205 -9.12 -11.31 15.49
CA SER A 205 -10.36 -10.76 16.03
C SER A 205 -10.74 -9.44 15.39
N VAL A 206 -9.75 -8.59 15.09
CA VAL A 206 -9.95 -7.32 14.37
C VAL A 206 -10.43 -7.57 12.95
N ILE A 207 -9.72 -8.41 12.18
CA ILE A 207 -10.12 -8.76 10.80
C ILE A 207 -11.52 -9.36 10.77
N ASP A 208 -11.80 -10.32 11.65
CA ASP A 208 -13.10 -10.98 11.75
C ASP A 208 -14.23 -9.99 12.05
N ARG A 209 -14.02 -9.04 12.97
CA ARG A 209 -14.99 -7.99 13.29
C ARG A 209 -15.26 -7.09 12.09
N LEU A 210 -14.22 -6.60 11.44
CA LEU A 210 -14.37 -5.73 10.26
C LEU A 210 -15.18 -6.39 9.14
N ILE A 211 -14.92 -7.66 8.89
CA ILE A 211 -15.63 -8.40 7.84
C ILE A 211 -17.06 -8.76 8.28
N LYS A 212 -17.22 -9.35 9.47
CA LYS A 212 -18.50 -9.92 9.91
C LYS A 212 -19.48 -8.87 10.43
N GLU A 213 -18.97 -7.88 11.20
CA GLU A 213 -19.81 -6.87 11.82
C GLU A 213 -19.95 -5.62 10.97
N TYR A 214 -18.85 -5.14 10.33
CA TYR A 214 -18.90 -3.93 9.49
C TYR A 214 -19.09 -4.24 8.00
N GLY A 215 -18.90 -5.49 7.58
CA GLY A 215 -19.09 -5.92 6.20
C GLY A 215 -18.03 -5.36 5.24
N VAL A 216 -16.80 -5.15 5.74
CA VAL A 216 -15.66 -4.66 4.99
C VAL A 216 -15.17 -5.74 4.02
N GLY A 217 -14.88 -5.35 2.77
CA GLY A 217 -14.29 -6.21 1.76
C GLY A 217 -12.94 -5.72 1.23
N TYR A 218 -12.49 -4.55 1.69
CA TYR A 218 -11.22 -3.94 1.32
C TYR A 218 -10.53 -3.39 2.57
N ILE A 219 -9.23 -3.60 2.70
CA ILE A 219 -8.41 -3.05 3.80
C ILE A 219 -7.17 -2.39 3.22
N LYS A 220 -6.91 -1.14 3.59
CA LYS A 220 -5.60 -0.52 3.42
C LYS A 220 -4.79 -0.78 4.68
N MET A 221 -3.81 -1.68 4.57
CA MET A 221 -2.95 -2.09 5.68
C MET A 221 -1.66 -1.28 5.64
N ASP A 222 -1.52 -0.37 6.57
CA ASP A 222 -0.39 0.55 6.67
C ASP A 222 0.66 0.11 7.70
N TYR A 223 1.85 0.72 7.62
CA TYR A 223 2.94 0.49 8.56
C TYR A 223 3.89 1.69 8.58
N ASN A 224 3.84 2.51 9.63
CA ASN A 224 4.42 3.85 9.64
C ASN A 224 5.52 4.06 10.69
N ILE A 225 6.14 2.99 11.18
CA ILE A 225 7.24 3.07 12.13
C ILE A 225 8.50 2.34 11.63
N GLU A 226 9.62 2.66 12.26
CA GLU A 226 10.88 1.99 12.06
C GLU A 226 11.32 1.30 13.36
N PRO A 227 11.09 -0.01 13.53
CA PRO A 227 11.41 -0.72 14.77
C PRO A 227 12.92 -0.89 14.98
N GLY A 228 13.75 -0.39 14.06
CA GLY A 228 15.19 -0.45 14.09
C GLY A 228 15.73 -1.87 13.91
N ILE A 229 16.65 -2.27 14.79
CA ILE A 229 17.35 -3.57 14.66
C ILE A 229 16.49 -4.79 15.03
N GLY A 230 15.25 -4.59 15.50
CA GLY A 230 14.35 -5.70 15.86
C GLY A 230 14.18 -5.88 17.37
N THR A 231 14.03 -7.11 17.81
CA THR A 231 13.75 -7.50 19.20
C THR A 231 14.69 -8.58 19.69
N ASP A 232 15.21 -8.41 20.92
CA ASP A 232 16.05 -9.43 21.60
C ASP A 232 15.23 -10.44 22.42
N LEU A 233 13.93 -10.23 22.57
CA LEU A 233 13.05 -11.11 23.31
C LEU A 233 12.90 -12.47 22.60
N HIS A 234 13.28 -13.57 23.28
CA HIS A 234 13.18 -14.93 22.76
C HIS A 234 13.80 -15.11 21.35
N ALA A 235 14.96 -14.51 21.12
CA ALA A 235 15.70 -14.57 19.86
C ALA A 235 17.21 -14.71 20.11
N ASP A 236 17.92 -15.28 19.15
CA ASP A 236 19.38 -15.39 19.23
C ASP A 236 20.06 -14.03 19.05
N SER A 237 19.43 -13.15 18.28
CA SER A 237 19.84 -11.77 18.02
C SER A 237 18.64 -10.89 17.72
N ALA A 238 18.82 -9.57 17.78
CA ALA A 238 17.73 -8.64 17.45
C ALA A 238 17.22 -8.83 16.02
N GLY A 239 18.10 -9.04 15.08
CA GLY A 239 17.77 -9.33 13.69
C GLY A 239 17.10 -10.69 13.49
N ASP A 240 17.42 -11.70 14.31
CA ASP A 240 16.71 -12.99 14.30
C ASP A 240 15.27 -12.84 14.78
N GLY A 241 15.07 -12.03 15.81
CA GLY A 241 13.74 -11.65 16.28
C GLY A 241 12.91 -10.95 15.20
N MET A 242 13.50 -9.98 14.50
CA MET A 242 12.88 -9.29 13.37
C MET A 242 12.49 -10.25 12.25
N LEU A 243 13.45 -11.04 11.74
CA LEU A 243 13.19 -11.99 10.65
C LEU A 243 12.11 -13.01 11.02
N SER A 244 12.13 -13.47 12.26
CA SER A 244 11.15 -14.44 12.77
C SER A 244 9.75 -13.82 12.90
N HIS A 245 9.67 -12.54 13.29
CA HIS A 245 8.43 -11.77 13.30
C HIS A 245 7.87 -11.60 11.88
N GLU A 246 8.68 -11.13 10.93
CA GLU A 246 8.26 -10.97 9.54
C GLU A 246 7.71 -12.27 8.94
N ARG A 247 8.38 -13.39 9.19
CA ARG A 247 7.91 -14.70 8.76
C ARG A 247 6.59 -15.12 9.42
N ALA A 248 6.42 -14.78 10.69
CA ALA A 248 5.18 -15.06 11.42
C ALA A 248 4.03 -14.19 10.91
N TYR A 249 4.29 -12.91 10.62
CA TYR A 249 3.34 -11.99 10.01
C TYR A 249 2.88 -12.48 8.63
N LEU A 250 3.82 -12.81 7.74
CA LEU A 250 3.49 -13.33 6.40
C LEU A 250 2.66 -14.62 6.47
N LYS A 251 2.99 -15.52 7.41
CA LYS A 251 2.21 -16.75 7.63
C LYS A 251 0.79 -16.46 8.16
N TRP A 252 0.66 -15.48 9.06
CA TRP A 252 -0.63 -15.01 9.54
C TRP A 252 -1.46 -14.42 8.39
N LEU A 253 -0.85 -13.56 7.56
CA LEU A 253 -1.50 -12.97 6.40
C LEU A 253 -2.01 -14.02 5.39
N GLU A 254 -1.22 -15.06 5.12
CA GLU A 254 -1.65 -16.21 4.30
C GLU A 254 -2.87 -16.92 4.90
N ALA A 255 -2.92 -17.06 6.23
CA ALA A 255 -4.07 -17.64 6.91
C ALA A 255 -5.31 -16.76 6.81
N VAL A 256 -5.16 -15.43 6.87
CA VAL A 256 -6.24 -14.47 6.63
C VAL A 256 -6.82 -14.65 5.22
N PHE A 257 -5.97 -14.66 4.18
CA PHE A 257 -6.44 -14.86 2.80
C PHE A 257 -7.06 -16.25 2.55
N LYS A 258 -6.60 -17.28 3.26
CA LYS A 258 -7.22 -18.61 3.21
C LYS A 258 -8.62 -18.61 3.82
N ARG A 259 -8.82 -17.84 4.91
CA ARG A 259 -10.11 -17.69 5.60
C ARG A 259 -11.08 -16.78 4.84
N TYR A 260 -10.54 -15.73 4.21
CA TYR A 260 -11.28 -14.73 3.45
C TYR A 260 -10.68 -14.53 2.06
N PRO A 261 -10.91 -15.46 1.11
CA PRO A 261 -10.25 -15.44 -0.20
C PRO A 261 -10.61 -14.21 -1.06
N ASP A 262 -11.79 -13.63 -0.84
CA ASP A 262 -12.28 -12.46 -1.58
C ASP A 262 -11.86 -11.13 -0.95
N LEU A 263 -11.25 -11.15 0.24
CA LEU A 263 -10.75 -9.95 0.88
C LEU A 263 -9.60 -9.35 0.07
N VAL A 264 -9.71 -8.08 -0.22
CA VAL A 264 -8.65 -7.30 -0.86
C VAL A 264 -7.88 -6.54 0.20
N ILE A 265 -6.57 -6.69 0.21
CA ILE A 265 -5.70 -5.93 1.10
C ILE A 265 -4.67 -5.18 0.25
N GLU A 266 -4.61 -3.87 0.45
CA GLU A 266 -3.58 -2.97 -0.05
C GLU A 266 -2.45 -2.91 0.97
N ASN A 267 -1.20 -3.09 0.52
CA ASN A 267 -0.01 -2.83 1.31
C ASN A 267 0.33 -1.33 1.25
N CYS A 268 0.60 -0.74 2.40
CA CYS A 268 1.05 0.64 2.55
C CYS A 268 2.15 0.71 3.60
N SER A 269 3.03 1.69 3.48
CA SER A 269 3.97 2.10 4.52
C SER A 269 4.35 3.54 4.22
N SER A 270 3.61 4.51 4.76
CA SER A 270 3.69 5.92 4.36
C SER A 270 3.82 6.04 2.83
N GLY A 271 2.89 5.40 2.12
CA GLY A 271 3.01 5.13 0.69
C GLY A 271 3.88 3.91 0.39
N GLY A 272 5.03 4.09 -0.24
CA GLY A 272 5.84 3.02 -0.82
C GLY A 272 7.10 2.63 -0.07
N LEU A 273 7.23 2.86 1.24
CA LEU A 273 8.46 2.54 1.97
C LEU A 273 8.69 1.03 2.18
N ARG A 274 7.66 0.19 2.03
CA ARG A 274 7.77 -1.28 2.16
C ARG A 274 7.23 -1.99 0.91
N MET A 275 8.02 -1.99 -0.18
CA MET A 275 7.65 -2.53 -1.49
C MET A 275 8.42 -3.83 -1.85
N ASP A 276 8.75 -4.65 -0.87
CA ASP A 276 9.41 -5.93 -1.13
C ASP A 276 8.44 -7.03 -1.59
N TYR A 277 8.98 -8.04 -2.28
CA TYR A 277 8.15 -9.13 -2.80
C TYR A 277 7.78 -10.22 -1.78
N ALA A 278 8.30 -10.19 -0.56
CA ALA A 278 7.72 -10.98 0.52
C ALA A 278 6.29 -10.49 0.82
N MET A 279 6.09 -9.17 0.84
CA MET A 279 4.77 -8.55 0.98
C MET A 279 3.97 -8.66 -0.32
N LEU A 280 4.49 -8.16 -1.43
CA LEU A 280 3.76 -8.01 -2.69
C LEU A 280 3.39 -9.32 -3.38
N SER A 281 4.03 -10.43 -3.03
CA SER A 281 3.56 -11.76 -3.47
C SER A 281 2.23 -12.15 -2.83
N ARG A 282 1.79 -11.46 -1.79
CA ARG A 282 0.55 -11.74 -1.06
C ARG A 282 -0.53 -10.68 -1.26
N TYR A 283 -0.13 -9.41 -1.27
CA TYR A 283 -1.05 -8.29 -1.45
C TYR A 283 -1.45 -8.07 -2.91
N SER A 284 -2.67 -7.61 -3.13
CA SER A 284 -3.17 -7.29 -4.47
C SER A 284 -2.71 -5.93 -4.95
N ILE A 285 -2.50 -5.00 -4.04
CA ILE A 285 -2.32 -3.58 -4.30
C ILE A 285 -1.18 -3.06 -3.42
N GLN A 286 -0.46 -2.07 -3.92
CA GLN A 286 0.58 -1.34 -3.21
C GLN A 286 0.36 0.16 -3.35
N SER A 287 0.23 0.87 -2.23
CA SER A 287 0.41 2.33 -2.18
C SER A 287 1.82 2.70 -2.62
N THR A 288 1.97 3.75 -3.41
CA THR A 288 3.27 4.11 -4.00
C THR A 288 3.91 5.32 -3.36
N SER A 289 3.13 6.30 -2.90
CA SER A 289 3.63 7.52 -2.25
C SER A 289 2.50 8.30 -1.61
N ASP A 290 2.83 9.14 -0.62
CA ASP A 290 1.95 10.17 -0.06
C ASP A 290 2.28 11.58 -0.61
N GLN A 291 2.79 11.66 -1.84
CA GLN A 291 3.02 12.94 -2.52
C GLN A 291 1.69 13.66 -2.77
N ASP A 292 1.53 14.86 -2.22
CA ASP A 292 0.34 15.68 -2.27
C ASP A 292 0.34 16.77 -3.37
N ASP A 293 1.43 16.88 -4.13
CA ASP A 293 1.49 17.69 -5.35
C ASP A 293 1.43 16.77 -6.59
N TYR A 294 0.31 16.83 -7.29
CA TYR A 294 0.04 15.99 -8.46
C TYR A 294 1.09 16.14 -9.59
N ARG A 295 1.75 17.32 -9.69
CA ARG A 295 2.77 17.58 -10.72
C ARG A 295 4.05 16.81 -10.46
N TYR A 296 4.39 16.59 -9.18
CA TYR A 296 5.53 15.74 -8.81
C TYR A 296 5.15 14.26 -8.77
N TYR A 297 3.87 13.98 -8.51
CA TYR A 297 3.39 12.61 -8.48
C TYR A 297 3.56 11.88 -9.82
N CYS A 298 3.55 12.59 -10.96
CA CYS A 298 3.76 11.96 -12.28
C CYS A 298 5.09 11.22 -12.38
N THR A 299 6.17 11.68 -11.72
CA THR A 299 7.45 10.96 -11.68
C THR A 299 7.34 9.65 -10.90
N ILE A 300 6.61 9.67 -9.79
CA ILE A 300 6.34 8.47 -8.99
C ILE A 300 5.51 7.48 -9.80
N ALA A 301 4.45 7.96 -10.43
CA ALA A 301 3.59 7.16 -11.29
C ALA A 301 4.38 6.50 -12.45
N ALA A 302 5.20 7.30 -13.15
CA ALA A 302 6.00 6.79 -14.25
C ALA A 302 7.04 5.76 -13.82
N ASN A 303 7.65 5.92 -12.63
CA ASN A 303 8.76 5.08 -12.20
C ASN A 303 8.34 3.88 -11.33
N SER A 304 7.16 3.90 -10.69
CA SER A 304 6.71 2.81 -9.81
C SER A 304 6.71 1.43 -10.48
N PRO A 305 6.40 1.28 -11.79
CA PRO A 305 6.44 -0.03 -12.43
C PRO A 305 7.86 -0.64 -12.57
N SER A 306 8.90 0.10 -12.28
CA SER A 306 10.25 -0.48 -12.16
C SER A 306 10.38 -1.43 -10.96
N ALA A 307 9.66 -1.14 -9.88
CA ALA A 307 9.67 -1.92 -8.64
C ALA A 307 8.44 -2.82 -8.47
N LEU A 308 7.31 -2.49 -9.10
CA LEU A 308 6.00 -3.14 -8.92
C LEU A 308 5.48 -3.66 -10.26
N THR A 309 4.48 -4.53 -10.21
CA THR A 309 3.68 -4.78 -11.43
C THR A 309 2.70 -3.61 -11.64
N PRO A 310 2.40 -3.22 -12.89
CA PRO A 310 1.47 -2.12 -13.16
C PRO A 310 0.12 -2.27 -12.47
N GLU A 311 -0.42 -3.47 -12.45
CA GLU A 311 -1.70 -3.80 -11.82
C GLU A 311 -1.70 -3.77 -10.29
N GLN A 312 -0.53 -3.72 -9.64
CA GLN A 312 -0.40 -3.54 -8.19
C GLN A 312 -0.12 -2.08 -7.79
N SER A 313 0.40 -1.26 -8.72
CA SER A 313 0.81 0.13 -8.44
C SER A 313 -0.40 1.04 -8.23
N ALA A 314 -0.80 1.30 -6.99
CA ALA A 314 -1.85 2.27 -6.68
C ALA A 314 -1.28 3.69 -6.74
N ILE A 315 -1.89 4.50 -7.59
CA ILE A 315 -1.51 5.88 -7.85
C ILE A 315 -2.66 6.79 -7.46
N TRP A 316 -2.37 7.73 -6.57
CA TRP A 316 -3.32 8.76 -6.20
C TRP A 316 -3.70 9.65 -7.39
N SER A 317 -5.00 9.90 -7.51
CA SER A 317 -5.60 10.92 -8.35
C SER A 317 -6.58 11.71 -7.51
N TYR A 318 -6.24 12.97 -7.22
CA TYR A 318 -6.98 13.83 -6.29
C TYR A 318 -7.23 15.22 -6.88
N PRO A 319 -8.18 15.37 -7.83
CA PRO A 319 -8.54 16.68 -8.33
C PRO A 319 -8.81 17.67 -7.21
N LEU A 320 -8.09 18.80 -7.23
CA LEU A 320 -8.10 19.77 -6.14
C LEU A 320 -9.40 20.60 -6.15
N ARG A 321 -9.87 21.05 -5.01
CA ARG A 321 -11.05 21.92 -4.91
C ARG A 321 -10.97 23.12 -5.86
N GLU A 322 -9.81 23.79 -5.91
CA GLU A 322 -9.56 25.03 -6.62
C GLU A 322 -8.80 24.84 -7.95
N GLY A 323 -8.76 23.61 -8.46
CA GLY A 323 -8.13 23.32 -9.74
C GLY A 323 -8.96 23.75 -10.94
N ASP A 324 -8.35 23.66 -12.12
CA ASP A 324 -9.01 23.86 -13.40
C ASP A 324 -9.15 22.53 -14.19
N ARG A 325 -9.57 22.62 -15.44
CA ARG A 325 -9.71 21.44 -16.32
C ARG A 325 -8.39 20.71 -16.55
N GLU A 326 -7.30 21.48 -16.77
CA GLU A 326 -5.96 20.94 -17.03
C GLU A 326 -5.44 20.18 -15.82
N GLU A 327 -5.65 20.72 -14.62
CA GLU A 327 -5.31 20.08 -13.35
C GLU A 327 -6.02 18.71 -13.19
N VAL A 328 -7.33 18.65 -13.48
CA VAL A 328 -8.09 17.39 -13.42
C VAL A 328 -7.53 16.37 -14.42
N VAL A 329 -7.29 16.78 -15.67
CA VAL A 329 -6.74 15.89 -16.69
C VAL A 329 -5.36 15.37 -16.27
N PHE A 330 -4.50 16.25 -15.77
CA PHE A 330 -3.17 15.86 -15.29
C PHE A 330 -3.25 14.82 -14.15
N ASN A 331 -4.11 15.08 -13.16
CA ASN A 331 -4.35 14.15 -12.05
C ASN A 331 -4.82 12.78 -12.53
N MET A 332 -5.80 12.75 -13.44
CA MET A 332 -6.34 11.49 -13.94
C MET A 332 -5.30 10.72 -14.77
N VAL A 333 -4.48 11.40 -15.58
CA VAL A 333 -3.43 10.77 -16.37
C VAL A 333 -2.37 10.13 -15.46
N ASN A 334 -2.08 10.68 -14.28
CA ASN A 334 -1.15 10.07 -13.32
C ASN A 334 -1.48 8.59 -13.05
N ALA A 335 -2.74 8.24 -12.91
CA ALA A 335 -3.18 6.91 -12.52
C ALA A 335 -3.64 6.02 -13.69
N MET A 336 -3.82 6.58 -14.90
CA MET A 336 -4.53 5.96 -16.03
C MET A 336 -3.93 4.62 -16.48
N LEU A 337 -2.61 4.44 -16.40
CA LEU A 337 -1.94 3.21 -16.83
C LEU A 337 -1.67 2.21 -15.69
N LEU A 338 -2.14 2.50 -14.46
CA LEU A 338 -1.82 1.75 -13.25
C LEU A 338 -3.11 1.43 -12.48
N ARG A 339 -3.07 1.33 -11.15
CA ARG A 339 -4.29 1.22 -10.33
C ARG A 339 -4.75 2.62 -9.93
N ILE A 340 -5.97 2.97 -10.27
CA ILE A 340 -6.53 4.26 -9.89
C ILE A 340 -6.92 4.22 -8.41
N HIS A 341 -6.27 5.08 -7.63
CA HIS A 341 -6.60 5.42 -6.25
C HIS A 341 -7.17 6.84 -6.24
N GLN A 342 -8.46 6.95 -6.55
CA GLN A 342 -9.15 8.22 -6.60
C GLN A 342 -9.31 8.80 -5.20
N SER A 343 -9.13 10.10 -5.06
CA SER A 343 -9.34 10.85 -3.82
C SER A 343 -9.74 12.30 -4.13
N GLY A 344 -9.58 13.19 -3.16
CA GLY A 344 -9.96 14.60 -3.28
C GLY A 344 -11.44 14.84 -3.00
N HIS A 345 -11.83 16.10 -2.91
CA HIS A 345 -13.19 16.51 -2.58
C HIS A 345 -14.13 16.45 -3.80
N LEU A 346 -14.35 15.26 -4.37
CA LEU A 346 -15.16 15.07 -5.59
C LEU A 346 -16.55 15.72 -5.49
N ALA A 347 -17.17 15.67 -4.32
CA ALA A 347 -18.50 16.25 -4.08
C ALA A 347 -18.53 17.77 -4.25
N GLU A 348 -17.40 18.44 -4.09
CA GLU A 348 -17.28 19.91 -4.14
C GLU A 348 -16.80 20.44 -5.50
N LEU A 349 -16.42 19.54 -6.42
CA LEU A 349 -16.02 19.93 -7.78
C LEU A 349 -17.23 20.47 -8.57
N THR A 350 -16.96 21.35 -9.53
CA THR A 350 -17.98 21.76 -10.52
C THR A 350 -18.43 20.55 -11.34
N GLN A 351 -19.64 20.63 -11.92
CA GLN A 351 -20.16 19.54 -12.75
C GLN A 351 -19.20 19.20 -13.89
N GLU A 352 -18.68 20.22 -14.58
CA GLU A 352 -17.72 20.02 -15.68
C GLU A 352 -16.49 19.22 -15.24
N ARG A 353 -15.97 19.48 -14.06
CA ARG A 353 -14.78 18.78 -13.53
C ARG A 353 -15.11 17.35 -13.07
N ARG A 354 -16.30 17.13 -12.50
CA ARG A 354 -16.80 15.77 -12.22
C ARG A 354 -16.99 14.95 -13.48
N ASP A 355 -17.50 15.58 -14.55
CA ASP A 355 -17.67 14.92 -15.84
C ASP A 355 -16.31 14.46 -16.44
N LEU A 356 -15.26 15.28 -16.30
CA LEU A 356 -13.90 14.89 -16.71
C LEU A 356 -13.35 13.71 -15.91
N VAL A 357 -13.54 13.70 -14.59
CA VAL A 357 -13.16 12.54 -13.75
C VAL A 357 -13.90 11.29 -14.22
N LYS A 358 -15.22 11.38 -14.40
CA LYS A 358 -16.04 10.26 -14.86
C LYS A 358 -15.59 9.74 -16.23
N GLU A 359 -15.34 10.64 -17.19
CA GLU A 359 -14.84 10.28 -18.51
C GLU A 359 -13.52 9.51 -18.41
N ALA A 360 -12.57 9.99 -17.61
CA ALA A 360 -11.30 9.31 -17.38
C ALA A 360 -11.49 7.92 -16.77
N LEU A 361 -12.37 7.76 -15.76
CA LEU A 361 -12.66 6.45 -15.15
C LEU A 361 -13.34 5.50 -16.14
N ASP A 362 -14.23 6.02 -17.01
CA ASP A 362 -14.87 5.21 -18.05
C ASP A 362 -13.85 4.75 -19.11
N ILE A 363 -12.91 5.61 -19.51
CA ILE A 363 -11.77 5.24 -20.39
C ILE A 363 -10.92 4.16 -19.71
N TYR A 364 -10.56 4.35 -18.44
CA TYR A 364 -9.79 3.36 -17.68
C TYR A 364 -10.45 1.97 -17.70
N LYS A 365 -11.75 1.88 -17.51
CA LYS A 365 -12.51 0.61 -17.57
C LYS A 365 -12.37 -0.10 -18.91
N THR A 366 -12.11 0.63 -20.01
CA THR A 366 -11.90 0.01 -21.33
C THR A 366 -10.50 -0.56 -21.48
N ILE A 367 -9.48 0.05 -20.85
CA ILE A 367 -8.07 -0.32 -21.02
C ILE A 367 -7.54 -1.24 -19.90
N ARG A 368 -8.12 -1.21 -18.70
CA ARG A 368 -7.60 -1.92 -17.51
C ARG A 368 -7.37 -3.43 -17.72
N LYS A 369 -8.13 -4.08 -18.60
CA LYS A 369 -7.95 -5.49 -18.96
C LYS A 369 -6.60 -5.77 -19.66
N ASP A 370 -6.02 -4.76 -20.30
CA ASP A 370 -4.73 -4.89 -21.01
C ASP A 370 -3.55 -4.63 -20.06
N ILE A 371 -3.76 -3.87 -18.96
CA ILE A 371 -2.70 -3.50 -17.99
C ILE A 371 -2.05 -4.73 -17.39
N LYS A 372 -2.83 -5.69 -16.91
CA LYS A 372 -2.33 -6.92 -16.28
C LYS A 372 -1.51 -7.84 -17.20
N ASN A 373 -1.59 -7.63 -18.52
CA ASN A 373 -0.85 -8.38 -19.53
C ASN A 373 0.29 -7.58 -20.15
N SER A 374 0.44 -6.31 -19.77
CA SER A 374 1.45 -5.41 -20.32
C SER A 374 2.73 -5.42 -19.46
N VAL A 375 3.83 -5.03 -20.08
CA VAL A 375 5.09 -4.71 -19.39
C VAL A 375 5.37 -3.22 -19.51
N PRO A 376 5.99 -2.60 -18.50
CA PRO A 376 6.33 -1.18 -18.57
C PRO A 376 7.49 -0.93 -19.51
N ILE A 377 7.47 0.23 -20.16
CA ILE A 377 8.55 0.77 -20.98
C ILE A 377 8.70 2.27 -20.71
N TRP A 378 9.91 2.78 -20.87
CA TRP A 378 10.25 4.19 -20.62
C TRP A 378 10.86 4.82 -21.89
N PRO A 379 10.04 5.29 -22.85
CA PRO A 379 10.51 5.79 -24.15
C PRO A 379 11.53 6.93 -24.09
N ILE A 380 11.52 7.71 -23.00
CA ILE A 380 12.48 8.80 -22.78
C ILE A 380 13.38 8.55 -21.53
N GLY A 381 13.43 7.29 -21.04
CA GLY A 381 14.15 6.90 -19.83
C GLY A 381 13.36 7.14 -18.54
N LEU A 382 13.94 6.72 -17.41
CA LEU A 382 13.38 6.98 -16.08
C LEU A 382 13.43 8.46 -15.76
N SER A 383 12.30 9.00 -15.31
CA SER A 383 12.17 10.41 -14.97
C SER A 383 12.89 10.76 -13.69
N GLN A 384 13.59 11.90 -13.71
CA GLN A 384 14.04 12.57 -12.50
C GLN A 384 12.90 13.39 -11.88
N PHE A 385 13.03 13.70 -10.59
CA PHE A 385 11.95 14.36 -9.84
C PHE A 385 11.58 15.75 -10.40
N HIS A 386 12.49 16.43 -11.07
CA HIS A 386 12.30 17.78 -11.62
C HIS A 386 12.31 17.85 -13.16
N ASP A 387 12.25 16.70 -13.84
CA ASP A 387 12.22 16.70 -15.31
C ASP A 387 10.97 17.41 -15.83
N GLU A 388 11.12 18.16 -16.91
CA GLU A 388 10.02 18.85 -17.56
C GLU A 388 9.07 17.89 -18.26
N TRP A 389 9.60 16.82 -18.82
CA TRP A 389 8.87 15.77 -19.50
C TRP A 389 9.03 14.43 -18.82
N THR A 390 7.94 13.74 -18.66
CA THR A 390 7.88 12.39 -18.09
C THR A 390 7.04 11.52 -19.02
N CYS A 391 7.42 10.26 -19.18
CA CYS A 391 6.66 9.31 -19.99
C CYS A 391 6.71 7.92 -19.36
N LEU A 392 5.55 7.28 -19.34
CA LEU A 392 5.39 5.85 -19.06
C LEU A 392 4.65 5.20 -20.20
N GLY A 393 5.16 4.09 -20.69
CA GLY A 393 4.44 3.22 -21.61
C GLY A 393 4.09 1.88 -20.97
N LEU A 394 2.98 1.30 -21.39
CA LEU A 394 2.64 -0.09 -21.18
C LEU A 394 2.52 -0.80 -22.51
N GLN A 395 3.35 -1.81 -22.72
CA GLN A 395 3.40 -2.59 -23.94
C GLN A 395 2.78 -3.97 -23.72
N SER A 396 1.73 -4.27 -24.45
CA SER A 396 1.17 -5.61 -24.62
C SER A 396 1.56 -6.18 -25.97
N GLU A 397 1.09 -7.39 -26.29
CA GLU A 397 1.41 -8.06 -27.56
C GLU A 397 1.07 -7.21 -28.80
N ASN A 398 -0.07 -6.50 -28.79
CA ASN A 398 -0.62 -5.80 -29.97
C ASN A 398 -0.85 -4.30 -29.76
N LYS A 399 -0.50 -3.76 -28.59
CA LYS A 399 -0.80 -2.38 -28.22
C LYS A 399 0.30 -1.78 -27.35
N ILE A 400 0.48 -0.48 -27.50
CA ILE A 400 1.25 0.36 -26.60
C ILE A 400 0.34 1.48 -26.11
N TYR A 401 0.23 1.65 -24.82
CA TYR A 401 -0.40 2.78 -24.16
C TYR A 401 0.70 3.70 -23.64
N LEU A 402 0.58 5.00 -23.88
CA LEU A 402 1.54 6.00 -23.41
C LEU A 402 0.83 7.04 -22.56
N ALA A 403 1.36 7.31 -21.39
CA ALA A 403 1.08 8.48 -20.59
C ALA A 403 2.27 9.43 -20.70
N VAL A 404 2.01 10.67 -21.09
CA VAL A 404 3.03 11.69 -21.30
C VAL A 404 2.64 12.93 -20.51
N TRP A 405 3.55 13.40 -19.68
CA TRP A 405 3.36 14.60 -18.87
C TRP A 405 4.36 15.67 -19.25
N ARG A 406 3.89 16.90 -19.29
CA ARG A 406 4.70 18.09 -19.40
C ARG A 406 4.42 19.00 -18.22
N ARG A 407 5.41 19.19 -17.34
CA ARG A 407 5.26 19.96 -16.11
C ARG A 407 5.61 21.44 -16.30
N ASN A 408 6.58 21.73 -17.11
CA ASN A 408 7.14 23.05 -17.35
C ASN A 408 7.59 23.21 -18.81
N GLY A 409 8.16 24.35 -19.15
CA GLY A 409 8.75 24.63 -20.46
C GLY A 409 7.85 25.50 -21.36
N ASN A 410 8.45 26.08 -22.41
CA ASN A 410 7.73 26.87 -23.40
C ASN A 410 6.85 25.97 -24.29
N LYS A 411 5.72 26.52 -24.74
CA LYS A 411 4.80 25.84 -25.65
C LYS A 411 5.48 25.54 -27.01
#